data_15d7646cd6900a747f347527964cd9f9
#
_entry.id   15d7646cd6900a747f347527964cd9f9
#
_cell.length_a   1.000
_cell.length_b   1.000
_cell.length_c   1.000
_cell.angle_alpha   90.00
_cell.angle_beta   90.00
_cell.angle_gamma   90.00
#
_symmetry.space_group_name_H-M   'P 1'
#
loop_
_entity.id
_entity.type
_entity.pdbx_description
1 polymer ?
#
loop_
_entity_poly.entity_id
_entity_poly.type
_entity_poly.pdbx_seq_one_letter_code
_entity_poly.pdbx_strand_id
1 'polypeptide(L)'
;MPHQLAIDFGTTNTVLARWNADLNYAETVMLPGLSQPAESSQPALVPSLVYVDSEEVVVGHAVRQRGLDRQRTQRLFRNFKRGIVAPQPESKRVIDGNRWTDWDAGRAFLSRVLGALPFPISELETLVIATPVVAFEQYITWLDESVGNLSREQIRVIDESTAAALGYAVTEPGAMVLVVDFGGGTLDLSVVQLPESGSKVGGVLRTLLGLKGTSTCTARVLAKSGQMLGGSDVDHWLAEEALRQIGINADSLSDDETPLLTACEALKIQLSSQERAELAFTIGERAHHLQFTRAELEDVLEAHGFYAAMRRVVEKTMYLARQRGIYREDIRFVLMIGGTSLMPSVQQLMHRYFTEGIVRCDKPFTAVAEGALQLARGASLEDYLTHSFGLRHLENGTPSFSEIIPMGTPCPTPKPFELTLCAAHPGQQEIEFVIGEIDSETIEKVDVRYEGGVPVFVTGDDELAVQTLEGNVCVPLTPPGKPGEDRLKASFSIEADGLLKLSVTDLQTGKMLLENHPLTRLR
;
A
#
# COMPACT_ATOMS: atom_id res chain seq x y z
N MET A 1 19.95 20.84 13.19
CA MET A 1 19.67 19.49 13.73
C MET A 1 19.25 18.61 12.57
N PRO A 2 19.61 17.35 12.52
CA PRO A 2 19.19 16.49 11.43
C PRO A 2 17.66 16.39 11.37
N HIS A 3 17.11 16.40 10.17
CA HIS A 3 15.67 16.43 9.95
C HIS A 3 15.11 15.00 9.83
N GLN A 4 13.94 14.77 10.42
CA GLN A 4 13.15 13.56 10.25
C GLN A 4 11.87 13.93 9.49
N LEU A 5 11.64 13.24 8.37
CA LEU A 5 10.53 13.50 7.47
C LEU A 5 9.71 12.23 7.27
N ALA A 6 8.40 12.38 7.27
CA ALA A 6 7.49 11.33 6.82
C ALA A 6 6.70 11.82 5.60
N ILE A 7 6.48 10.93 4.66
CA ILE A 7 5.67 11.17 3.46
C ILE A 7 4.57 10.11 3.39
N ASP A 8 3.34 10.58 3.45
CA ASP A 8 2.17 9.83 3.00
C ASP A 8 2.00 10.14 1.50
N PHE A 9 2.47 9.21 0.65
CA PHE A 9 2.38 9.34 -0.80
C PHE A 9 1.05 8.77 -1.30
N GLY A 10 -0.01 9.56 -1.21
CA GLY A 10 -1.36 9.13 -1.59
C GLY A 10 -1.64 9.18 -3.10
N THR A 11 -2.62 8.39 -3.54
CA THR A 11 -3.07 8.35 -4.95
C THR A 11 -3.58 9.70 -5.46
N THR A 12 -4.30 10.44 -4.61
CA THR A 12 -4.90 11.74 -4.97
C THR A 12 -4.16 12.90 -4.33
N ASN A 13 -3.73 12.76 -3.08
CA ASN A 13 -3.01 13.79 -2.33
C ASN A 13 -1.84 13.17 -1.58
N THR A 14 -0.75 13.90 -1.51
CA THR A 14 0.45 13.57 -0.74
C THR A 14 0.56 14.52 0.45
N VAL A 15 0.90 13.97 1.62
CA VAL A 15 1.10 14.74 2.86
C VAL A 15 2.52 14.52 3.37
N LEU A 16 3.18 15.61 3.74
CA LEU A 16 4.47 15.57 4.39
C LEU A 16 4.33 16.02 5.83
N ALA A 17 5.03 15.33 6.73
CA ALA A 17 5.13 15.73 8.13
C ALA A 17 6.58 15.74 8.58
N ARG A 18 6.95 16.70 9.42
CA ARG A 18 8.24 16.77 10.11
C ARG A 18 8.03 16.89 11.61
N TRP A 19 9.05 16.50 12.37
CA TRP A 19 9.02 16.68 13.82
C TRP A 19 9.40 18.10 14.22
N ASN A 20 8.53 18.77 14.94
CA ASN A 20 8.86 20.02 15.60
C ASN A 20 9.36 19.73 17.01
N ALA A 21 10.68 19.86 17.22
CA ALA A 21 11.33 19.55 18.49
C ALA A 21 10.95 20.51 19.61
N ASP A 22 10.67 21.79 19.28
CA ASP A 22 10.35 22.84 20.25
C ASP A 22 8.96 22.64 20.83
N LEU A 23 8.02 22.20 20.01
CA LEU A 23 6.62 21.99 20.37
C LEU A 23 6.31 20.52 20.68
N ASN A 24 7.26 19.61 20.42
CA ASN A 24 7.16 18.17 20.68
C ASN A 24 5.94 17.51 20.00
N TYR A 25 5.67 17.89 18.74
CA TYR A 25 4.61 17.27 17.92
C TYR A 25 5.01 17.18 16.44
N ALA A 26 4.26 16.36 15.68
CA ALA A 26 4.37 16.28 14.22
C ALA A 26 3.63 17.47 13.58
N GLU A 27 4.27 18.19 12.69
CA GLU A 27 3.65 19.27 11.92
C GLU A 27 3.67 18.95 10.42
N THR A 28 2.60 19.28 9.70
CA THR A 28 2.56 19.16 8.25
C THR A 28 3.46 20.19 7.59
N VAL A 29 4.18 19.77 6.54
CA VAL A 29 5.10 20.61 5.79
C VAL A 29 4.37 21.23 4.60
N MET A 30 4.28 22.55 4.56
CA MET A 30 3.79 23.26 3.38
C MET A 30 4.93 23.46 2.40
N LEU A 31 4.73 23.06 1.15
CA LEU A 31 5.66 23.23 0.05
C LEU A 31 5.15 24.37 -0.86
N PRO A 32 5.85 25.50 -0.93
CA PRO A 32 5.41 26.65 -1.74
C PRO A 32 5.19 26.26 -3.21
N GLY A 33 4.04 26.61 -3.76
CA GLY A 33 3.66 26.30 -5.15
C GLY A 33 3.19 24.86 -5.40
N LEU A 34 3.54 23.89 -4.51
CA LEU A 34 3.13 22.50 -4.63
C LEU A 34 1.94 22.16 -3.74
N SER A 35 1.92 22.67 -2.50
CA SER A 35 0.80 22.46 -1.59
C SER A 35 -0.38 23.36 -1.92
N GLN A 36 -1.58 22.85 -1.72
CA GLN A 36 -2.79 23.68 -1.66
C GLN A 36 -2.68 24.66 -0.48
N PRO A 37 -3.25 25.88 -0.60
CA PRO A 37 -3.35 26.77 0.56
C PRO A 37 -4.05 26.06 1.72
N ALA A 38 -3.43 26.09 2.88
CA ALA A 38 -4.04 25.51 4.07
C ALA A 38 -5.28 26.36 4.44
N GLU A 39 -6.43 25.72 4.51
CA GLU A 39 -7.64 26.29 5.09
C GLU A 39 -7.67 25.93 6.58
N SER A 40 -8.45 26.68 7.39
CA SER A 40 -8.50 26.49 8.85
C SER A 40 -8.91 25.07 9.29
N SER A 41 -9.44 24.25 8.39
CA SER A 41 -9.90 22.87 8.63
C SER A 41 -9.16 21.81 7.80
N GLN A 42 -8.25 22.20 6.89
CA GLN A 42 -7.52 21.25 6.03
C GLN A 42 -6.01 21.47 6.11
N PRO A 43 -5.22 20.40 6.26
CA PRO A 43 -3.77 20.47 6.25
C PRO A 43 -3.22 20.86 4.87
N ALA A 44 -1.93 21.16 4.80
CA ALA A 44 -1.23 21.41 3.55
C ALA A 44 -1.13 20.12 2.72
N LEU A 45 -2.04 19.93 1.77
CA LEU A 45 -2.07 18.79 0.86
C LEU A 45 -1.33 19.14 -0.44
N VAL A 46 -0.50 18.22 -0.93
CA VAL A 46 0.09 18.30 -2.28
C VAL A 46 -0.73 17.40 -3.19
N PRO A 47 -1.51 17.93 -4.16
CA PRO A 47 -2.21 17.09 -5.12
C PRO A 47 -1.23 16.18 -5.87
N SER A 48 -1.48 14.88 -5.92
CA SER A 48 -0.65 13.91 -6.65
C SER A 48 -0.95 14.01 -8.16
N LEU A 49 -0.56 15.15 -8.74
CA LEU A 49 -0.74 15.50 -10.14
C LEU A 49 0.60 15.85 -10.78
N VAL A 50 0.82 15.36 -12.01
CA VAL A 50 1.99 15.68 -12.84
C VAL A 50 1.52 16.06 -14.22
N TYR A 51 1.93 17.21 -14.70
CA TYR A 51 1.70 17.64 -16.07
C TYR A 51 3.05 17.78 -16.78
N VAL A 52 3.20 17.10 -17.91
CA VAL A 52 4.42 17.08 -18.70
C VAL A 52 4.29 18.05 -19.85
N ASP A 53 5.04 19.13 -19.81
CA ASP A 53 5.16 20.08 -20.91
C ASP A 53 6.52 19.92 -21.62
N SER A 54 6.64 20.53 -22.81
CA SER A 54 7.88 20.52 -23.61
C SER A 54 9.09 21.15 -22.90
N GLU A 55 8.85 22.12 -22.02
CA GLU A 55 9.89 22.88 -21.33
C GLU A 55 10.04 22.53 -19.87
N GLU A 56 8.97 22.05 -19.20
CA GLU A 56 8.99 21.78 -17.77
C GLU A 56 8.03 20.65 -17.35
N VAL A 57 8.28 20.07 -16.19
CA VAL A 57 7.32 19.18 -15.50
C VAL A 57 6.69 19.96 -14.36
N VAL A 58 5.37 20.19 -14.44
CA VAL A 58 4.57 20.89 -13.43
C VAL A 58 3.94 19.86 -12.50
N VAL A 59 4.05 20.05 -11.18
CA VAL A 59 3.52 19.10 -10.20
C VAL A 59 2.68 19.77 -9.11
N GLY A 60 1.83 18.99 -8.47
CA GLY A 60 1.08 19.43 -7.30
C GLY A 60 0.02 20.48 -7.60
N HIS A 61 -0.13 21.42 -6.68
CA HIS A 61 -1.14 22.48 -6.77
C HIS A 61 -0.94 23.42 -7.97
N ALA A 62 0.29 23.58 -8.44
CA ALA A 62 0.57 24.39 -9.63
C ALA A 62 -0.16 23.88 -10.88
N VAL A 63 -0.43 22.57 -10.99
CA VAL A 63 -1.22 21.99 -12.08
C VAL A 63 -2.66 22.52 -12.03
N ARG A 64 -3.29 22.52 -10.85
CA ARG A 64 -4.65 23.07 -10.62
C ARG A 64 -4.68 24.60 -10.78
N GLN A 65 -3.69 25.28 -10.23
CA GLN A 65 -3.60 26.75 -10.29
C GLN A 65 -3.50 27.27 -11.73
N ARG A 66 -2.79 26.53 -12.60
CA ARG A 66 -2.65 26.86 -14.02
C ARG A 66 -3.81 26.32 -14.88
N GLY A 67 -4.78 25.60 -14.30
CA GLY A 67 -5.90 24.98 -15.00
C GLY A 67 -5.51 23.86 -15.96
N LEU A 68 -4.34 23.23 -15.75
CA LEU A 68 -3.81 22.17 -16.61
C LEU A 68 -4.57 20.84 -16.43
N ASP A 69 -5.18 20.65 -15.26
CA ASP A 69 -6.06 19.52 -14.91
C ASP A 69 -7.44 19.56 -15.58
N ARG A 70 -7.75 20.69 -16.27
CA ARG A 70 -9.00 20.90 -17.01
C ARG A 70 -8.81 20.87 -18.52
N GLN A 71 -7.62 20.53 -18.99
CA GLN A 71 -7.31 20.43 -20.40
C GLN A 71 -7.51 19.00 -20.92
N ARG A 72 -8.03 18.86 -22.13
CA ARG A 72 -8.07 17.57 -22.84
C ARG A 72 -6.67 17.27 -23.35
N THR A 73 -5.95 16.38 -22.68
CA THR A 73 -4.57 16.11 -23.02
C THR A 73 -4.06 14.82 -22.37
N GLN A 74 -3.17 14.12 -23.07
CA GLN A 74 -2.43 12.98 -22.52
C GLN A 74 -1.24 13.41 -21.65
N ARG A 75 -0.99 14.72 -21.48
CA ARG A 75 0.14 15.26 -20.73
C ARG A 75 -0.07 15.20 -19.21
N LEU A 76 -1.31 15.05 -18.75
CA LEU A 76 -1.65 14.98 -17.34
C LEU A 76 -1.60 13.55 -16.83
N PHE A 77 -0.82 13.31 -15.79
CA PHE A 77 -0.82 12.10 -14.98
C PHE A 77 -1.55 12.37 -13.68
N ARG A 78 -2.60 11.63 -13.46
CA ARG A 78 -3.36 11.51 -12.21
C ARG A 78 -3.46 10.03 -11.84
N ASN A 79 -3.62 9.72 -10.56
CA ASN A 79 -3.71 8.33 -10.08
C ASN A 79 -2.51 7.44 -10.44
N PHE A 80 -1.36 8.03 -10.82
CA PHE A 80 -0.17 7.30 -11.26
C PHE A 80 0.37 6.35 -10.19
N LYS A 81 0.07 6.57 -8.90
CA LYS A 81 0.40 5.60 -7.83
C LYS A 81 -0.23 4.23 -8.11
N ARG A 82 -1.45 4.17 -8.65
CA ARG A 82 -2.09 2.89 -9.03
C ARG A 82 -1.33 2.18 -10.16
N GLY A 83 -0.83 2.93 -11.14
CA GLY A 83 0.00 2.38 -12.22
C GLY A 83 1.39 1.96 -11.76
N ILE A 84 1.95 2.60 -10.71
CA ILE A 84 3.21 2.18 -10.08
C ILE A 84 3.07 0.78 -9.47
N VAL A 85 1.93 0.48 -8.84
CA VAL A 85 1.68 -0.81 -8.16
C VAL A 85 0.98 -1.85 -9.05
N ALA A 86 0.66 -1.52 -10.29
CA ALA A 86 0.03 -2.45 -11.21
C ALA A 86 1.01 -3.55 -11.65
N PRO A 87 0.55 -4.82 -11.77
CA PRO A 87 1.42 -5.95 -12.18
C PRO A 87 2.05 -5.78 -13.57
N GLN A 88 1.43 -4.96 -14.42
CA GLN A 88 1.98 -4.55 -15.71
C GLN A 88 1.87 -3.03 -15.82
N PRO A 89 2.98 -2.32 -16.14
CA PRO A 89 2.92 -0.88 -16.33
C PRO A 89 2.03 -0.59 -17.55
N GLU A 90 0.79 -0.23 -17.28
CA GLU A 90 -0.18 0.17 -18.30
C GLU A 90 0.19 1.45 -19.00
N SER A 91 -0.27 2.05 -19.82
CA SER A 91 -0.15 3.34 -20.52
C SER A 91 1.28 3.89 -20.70
N LYS A 92 1.94 3.44 -21.75
CA LYS A 92 3.07 4.18 -22.34
C LYS A 92 2.50 5.35 -23.15
N ARG A 93 2.61 6.56 -22.61
CA ARG A 93 2.25 7.79 -23.33
C ARG A 93 3.48 8.31 -24.08
N VAL A 94 3.27 8.83 -25.29
CA VAL A 94 4.34 9.50 -26.02
C VAL A 94 4.06 11.01 -26.01
N ILE A 95 4.88 11.75 -25.26
CA ILE A 95 4.76 13.19 -25.10
C ILE A 95 6.03 13.82 -25.68
N ASP A 96 5.86 14.66 -26.70
CA ASP A 96 6.98 15.34 -27.39
C ASP A 96 8.11 14.39 -27.83
N GLY A 97 7.75 13.19 -28.30
CA GLY A 97 8.69 12.15 -28.74
C GLY A 97 9.31 11.31 -27.63
N ASN A 98 9.08 11.63 -26.37
CA ASN A 98 9.56 10.89 -25.21
C ASN A 98 8.47 9.95 -24.67
N ARG A 99 8.87 8.75 -24.24
CA ARG A 99 7.97 7.82 -23.56
C ARG A 99 7.86 8.19 -22.10
N TRP A 100 6.63 8.22 -21.61
CA TRP A 100 6.29 8.47 -20.21
C TRP A 100 5.39 7.36 -19.69
N THR A 101 5.68 6.91 -18.49
CA THR A 101 4.90 5.92 -17.73
C THR A 101 4.45 6.53 -16.40
N ASP A 102 3.59 5.83 -15.68
CA ASP A 102 3.22 6.21 -14.31
C ASP A 102 4.43 6.17 -13.35
N TRP A 103 5.41 5.29 -13.61
CA TRP A 103 6.69 5.25 -12.89
C TRP A 103 7.49 6.53 -13.08
N ASP A 104 7.56 7.03 -14.31
CA ASP A 104 8.29 8.27 -14.63
C ASP A 104 7.59 9.49 -14.02
N ALA A 105 6.24 9.52 -14.07
CA ALA A 105 5.45 10.57 -13.45
C ALA A 105 5.63 10.58 -11.93
N GLY A 106 5.56 9.44 -11.27
CA GLY A 106 5.79 9.30 -9.84
C GLY A 106 7.19 9.73 -9.43
N ARG A 107 8.21 9.33 -10.20
CA ARG A 107 9.62 9.75 -9.98
C ARG A 107 9.78 11.27 -10.10
N ALA A 108 9.19 11.86 -11.14
CA ALA A 108 9.24 13.31 -11.35
C ALA A 108 8.52 14.05 -10.21
N PHE A 109 7.36 13.54 -9.77
CA PHE A 109 6.61 14.09 -8.64
C PHE A 109 7.45 14.06 -7.35
N LEU A 110 7.96 12.88 -6.97
CA LEU A 110 8.74 12.72 -5.74
C LEU A 110 10.02 13.57 -5.74
N SER A 111 10.71 13.63 -6.88
CA SER A 111 11.90 14.49 -7.05
C SER A 111 11.57 15.96 -6.84
N ARG A 112 10.44 16.45 -7.36
CA ARG A 112 10.00 17.84 -7.18
C ARG A 112 9.58 18.12 -5.74
N VAL A 113 8.88 17.18 -5.09
CA VAL A 113 8.47 17.27 -3.68
C VAL A 113 9.70 17.36 -2.78
N LEU A 114 10.67 16.44 -2.94
CA LEU A 114 11.91 16.45 -2.16
C LEU A 114 12.79 17.68 -2.44
N GLY A 115 12.81 18.14 -3.70
CA GLY A 115 13.54 19.36 -4.08
C GLY A 115 12.93 20.66 -3.58
N ALA A 116 11.65 20.65 -3.15
CA ALA A 116 10.95 21.81 -2.60
C ALA A 116 10.96 21.88 -1.07
N LEU A 117 11.66 20.95 -0.41
CA LEU A 117 11.78 20.95 1.06
C LEU A 117 12.43 22.24 1.54
N PRO A 118 12.02 22.78 2.72
CA PRO A 118 12.59 24.00 3.28
C PRO A 118 14.03 23.83 3.85
N PHE A 119 14.64 22.69 3.61
CA PHE A 119 16.01 22.33 4.01
C PHE A 119 16.65 21.41 2.95
N PRO A 120 17.97 21.39 2.83
CA PRO A 120 18.66 20.50 1.89
C PRO A 120 18.43 19.02 2.22
N ILE A 121 18.26 18.18 1.20
CA ILE A 121 18.07 16.73 1.37
C ILE A 121 19.26 16.07 2.10
N SER A 122 20.46 16.66 2.02
CA SER A 122 21.65 16.21 2.75
C SER A 122 21.56 16.36 4.27
N GLU A 123 20.62 17.16 4.77
CA GLU A 123 20.35 17.32 6.21
C GLU A 123 19.28 16.36 6.71
N LEU A 124 18.72 15.52 5.82
CA LEU A 124 17.72 14.53 6.15
C LEU A 124 18.38 13.30 6.80
N GLU A 125 18.05 13.04 8.05
CA GLU A 125 18.53 11.87 8.82
C GLU A 125 17.71 10.63 8.48
N THR A 126 16.39 10.79 8.44
CA THR A 126 15.45 9.67 8.19
C THR A 126 14.29 10.16 7.35
N LEU A 127 14.00 9.42 6.30
CA LEU A 127 12.79 9.53 5.49
C LEU A 127 11.93 8.28 5.73
N VAL A 128 10.70 8.49 6.21
CA VAL A 128 9.72 7.41 6.29
C VAL A 128 8.68 7.61 5.21
N ILE A 129 8.41 6.58 4.42
CA ILE A 129 7.41 6.62 3.36
C ILE A 129 6.34 5.58 3.67
N ALA A 130 5.08 6.03 3.67
CA ALA A 130 3.93 5.15 3.83
C ALA A 130 3.57 4.50 2.48
N THR A 131 3.17 3.23 2.54
CA THR A 131 2.82 2.40 1.37
C THR A 131 1.50 1.69 1.60
N PRO A 132 0.71 1.40 0.55
CA PRO A 132 -0.49 0.60 0.69
C PRO A 132 -0.15 -0.84 1.09
N VAL A 133 -1.09 -1.53 1.71
CA VAL A 133 -0.96 -2.96 2.05
C VAL A 133 -0.90 -3.82 0.78
N VAL A 134 -1.71 -3.47 -0.21
CA VAL A 134 -1.76 -4.15 -1.52
C VAL A 134 -0.62 -3.68 -2.41
N ALA A 135 0.05 -4.62 -3.11
CA ALA A 135 1.11 -4.37 -4.09
C ALA A 135 2.38 -3.68 -3.53
N PHE A 136 2.74 -4.03 -2.31
CA PHE A 136 3.88 -3.48 -1.59
C PHE A 136 5.22 -3.65 -2.34
N GLU A 137 5.47 -4.80 -2.94
CA GLU A 137 6.76 -5.11 -3.58
C GLU A 137 7.06 -4.25 -4.80
N GLN A 138 6.08 -4.08 -5.71
CA GLN A 138 6.24 -3.20 -6.87
C GLN A 138 6.54 -1.76 -6.45
N TYR A 139 5.86 -1.32 -5.38
CA TYR A 139 6.07 0.02 -4.86
C TYR A 139 7.48 0.21 -4.27
N ILE A 140 8.00 -0.77 -3.53
CA ILE A 140 9.35 -0.72 -2.97
C ILE A 140 10.41 -0.71 -4.07
N THR A 141 10.25 -1.54 -5.10
CA THR A 141 11.16 -1.56 -6.25
C THR A 141 11.20 -0.19 -6.93
N TRP A 142 10.04 0.41 -7.18
CA TRP A 142 9.95 1.76 -7.74
C TRP A 142 10.58 2.81 -6.82
N LEU A 143 10.36 2.70 -5.51
CA LEU A 143 10.87 3.65 -4.52
C LEU A 143 12.40 3.63 -4.46
N ASP A 144 13.01 2.46 -4.41
CA ASP A 144 14.47 2.29 -4.40
C ASP A 144 15.13 2.98 -5.62
N GLU A 145 14.48 2.92 -6.79
CA GLU A 145 14.95 3.62 -7.99
C GLU A 145 14.71 5.14 -7.96
N SER A 146 13.64 5.57 -7.26
CA SER A 146 13.19 6.97 -7.28
C SER A 146 13.93 7.86 -6.29
N VAL A 147 14.43 7.31 -5.17
CA VAL A 147 15.11 8.05 -4.08
C VAL A 147 16.62 7.79 -4.03
N GLY A 148 17.23 7.40 -5.14
CA GLY A 148 18.63 6.96 -5.24
C GLY A 148 19.70 7.93 -4.71
N ASN A 149 19.34 9.15 -4.29
CA ASN A 149 20.23 10.12 -3.62
C ASN A 149 20.30 9.94 -2.10
N LEU A 150 19.45 9.07 -1.52
CA LEU A 150 19.45 8.72 -0.11
C LEU A 150 20.01 7.32 0.08
N SER A 151 20.76 7.10 1.17
CA SER A 151 21.20 5.74 1.52
C SER A 151 20.02 4.91 2.00
N ARG A 152 20.06 3.59 1.78
CA ARG A 152 19.01 2.68 2.26
C ARG A 152 18.80 2.74 3.78
N GLU A 153 19.82 3.12 4.54
CA GLU A 153 19.74 3.27 5.99
C GLU A 153 18.90 4.50 6.40
N GLN A 154 18.80 5.50 5.52
CA GLN A 154 17.99 6.69 5.75
C GLN A 154 16.52 6.50 5.40
N ILE A 155 16.18 5.48 4.59
CA ILE A 155 14.82 5.23 4.12
C ILE A 155 14.18 4.13 4.98
N ARG A 156 13.01 4.42 5.51
CA ARG A 156 12.14 3.44 6.18
C ARG A 156 10.79 3.41 5.49
N VAL A 157 10.17 2.25 5.50
CA VAL A 157 8.85 2.04 4.89
C VAL A 157 7.90 1.48 5.94
N ILE A 158 6.66 1.92 5.90
CA ILE A 158 5.58 1.45 6.79
C ILE A 158 4.28 1.39 5.98
N ASP A 159 3.39 0.44 6.27
CA ASP A 159 2.07 0.47 5.65
C ASP A 159 1.20 1.62 6.21
N GLU A 160 0.33 2.16 5.34
CA GLU A 160 -0.48 3.36 5.62
C GLU A 160 -1.37 3.18 6.84
N SER A 161 -2.03 2.04 6.97
CA SER A 161 -2.94 1.79 8.08
C SER A 161 -2.20 1.61 9.42
N THR A 162 -1.05 0.96 9.43
CA THR A 162 -0.21 0.87 10.65
C THR A 162 0.36 2.22 11.04
N ALA A 163 0.81 3.01 10.06
CA ALA A 163 1.25 4.37 10.32
C ALA A 163 0.13 5.19 10.98
N ALA A 164 -1.08 5.16 10.44
CA ALA A 164 -2.21 5.86 11.03
C ALA A 164 -2.50 5.43 12.47
N ALA A 165 -2.45 4.14 12.77
CA ALA A 165 -2.62 3.65 14.14
C ALA A 165 -1.58 4.25 15.10
N LEU A 166 -0.31 4.34 14.68
CA LEU A 166 0.76 4.98 15.46
C LEU A 166 0.51 6.48 15.67
N GLY A 167 -0.11 7.17 14.71
CA GLY A 167 -0.50 8.58 14.84
C GLY A 167 -1.51 8.85 15.96
N TYR A 168 -2.27 7.83 16.35
CA TYR A 168 -3.23 7.88 17.47
C TYR A 168 -2.67 7.28 18.79
N ALA A 169 -1.52 6.60 18.78
CA ALA A 169 -0.95 5.86 19.91
C ALA A 169 -0.74 6.70 21.18
N VAL A 170 -0.60 8.01 21.02
CA VAL A 170 -0.34 8.92 22.15
C VAL A 170 -1.51 9.01 23.12
N THR A 171 -2.73 8.70 22.69
CA THR A 171 -3.96 8.92 23.47
C THR A 171 -4.43 7.71 24.26
N GLU A 172 -4.25 6.49 23.75
CA GLU A 172 -4.70 5.27 24.45
C GLU A 172 -3.70 4.10 24.25
N PRO A 173 -2.67 4.00 25.09
CA PRO A 173 -1.69 2.92 25.01
C PRO A 173 -2.32 1.54 25.22
N GLY A 174 -1.86 0.56 24.44
CA GLY A 174 -2.32 -0.82 24.51
C GLY A 174 -3.70 -1.07 23.87
N ALA A 175 -4.37 0.00 23.39
CA ALA A 175 -5.69 -0.16 22.76
C ALA A 175 -5.63 -0.94 21.46
N MET A 176 -6.69 -1.74 21.21
CA MET A 176 -6.96 -2.39 19.94
C MET A 176 -7.66 -1.39 19.01
N VAL A 177 -7.11 -1.16 17.83
CA VAL A 177 -7.64 -0.20 16.84
C VAL A 177 -7.89 -0.92 15.53
N LEU A 178 -9.05 -0.66 14.91
CA LEU A 178 -9.26 -0.96 13.51
C LEU A 178 -9.01 0.32 12.71
N VAL A 179 -8.02 0.31 11.82
CA VAL A 179 -7.81 1.38 10.85
C VAL A 179 -8.53 1.03 9.57
N VAL A 180 -9.29 1.98 9.05
CA VAL A 180 -9.96 1.91 7.75
C VAL A 180 -9.38 3.02 6.90
N ASP A 181 -8.39 2.68 6.08
CA ASP A 181 -7.81 3.60 5.12
C ASP A 181 -8.55 3.49 3.79
N PHE A 182 -9.35 4.51 3.50
CA PHE A 182 -10.09 4.58 2.27
C PHE A 182 -9.67 5.81 1.48
N GLY A 183 -8.63 5.62 0.70
CA GLY A 183 -8.00 6.65 -0.11
C GLY A 183 -8.60 6.83 -1.50
N GLY A 184 -7.84 7.46 -2.39
CA GLY A 184 -8.23 7.63 -3.78
C GLY A 184 -8.09 6.37 -4.63
N GLY A 185 -7.19 5.43 -4.25
CA GLY A 185 -6.85 4.25 -5.04
C GLY A 185 -7.15 2.92 -4.38
N THR A 186 -7.07 2.85 -3.06
CA THR A 186 -7.17 1.62 -2.28
C THR A 186 -8.11 1.76 -1.11
N LEU A 187 -8.63 0.64 -0.67
CA LEU A 187 -9.29 0.42 0.61
C LEU A 187 -8.44 -0.59 1.38
N ASP A 188 -7.80 -0.16 2.45
CA ASP A 188 -6.94 -0.98 3.30
C ASP A 188 -7.46 -0.98 4.74
N LEU A 189 -7.58 -2.16 5.35
CA LEU A 189 -8.00 -2.33 6.74
C LEU A 189 -6.93 -3.07 7.53
N SER A 190 -6.64 -2.58 8.73
CA SER A 190 -5.73 -3.26 9.66
C SER A 190 -6.23 -3.19 11.10
N VAL A 191 -6.14 -4.31 11.81
CA VAL A 191 -6.31 -4.35 13.26
C VAL A 191 -4.92 -4.25 13.88
N VAL A 192 -4.70 -3.20 14.66
CA VAL A 192 -3.41 -2.88 15.27
C VAL A 192 -3.57 -2.76 16.78
N GLN A 193 -2.70 -3.43 17.53
CA GLN A 193 -2.53 -3.16 18.95
C GLN A 193 -1.54 -2.03 19.13
N LEU A 194 -1.98 -0.94 19.74
CA LEU A 194 -1.12 0.20 20.04
C LEU A 194 -0.06 -0.17 21.08
N PRO A 195 1.10 0.52 21.08
CA PRO A 195 2.12 0.30 22.10
C PRO A 195 1.59 0.50 23.50
N GLU A 196 1.92 -0.39 24.42
CA GLU A 196 1.67 -0.17 25.83
C GLU A 196 2.53 1.00 26.34
N SER A 197 2.00 1.80 27.27
CA SER A 197 2.80 2.83 27.92
C SER A 197 4.03 2.16 28.54
N GLY A 198 5.18 2.44 28.00
CA GLY A 198 6.43 2.00 28.62
C GLY A 198 6.39 2.43 30.07
N SER A 199 6.50 1.48 30.98
CA SER A 199 6.48 1.69 32.41
C SER A 199 7.38 2.89 32.77
N LYS A 200 6.79 4.04 33.09
CA LYS A 200 7.51 5.26 33.52
C LYS A 200 8.44 4.97 34.70
N VAL A 201 8.13 3.93 35.46
CA VAL A 201 8.93 3.44 36.59
C VAL A 201 10.25 2.82 36.10
N GLY A 202 10.26 2.12 34.98
CA GLY A 202 11.49 1.57 34.37
C GLY A 202 12.42 2.64 33.80
N GLY A 203 11.86 3.71 33.21
CA GLY A 203 12.64 4.81 32.63
C GLY A 203 13.43 5.61 33.66
N VAL A 204 12.81 5.97 34.77
CA VAL A 204 13.46 6.71 35.84
C VAL A 204 14.55 5.84 36.55
N LEU A 205 14.26 4.57 36.81
CA LEU A 205 15.21 3.65 37.43
C LEU A 205 16.39 3.33 36.51
N ARG A 206 16.14 3.19 35.19
CA ARG A 206 17.21 2.97 34.19
C ARG A 206 18.08 4.19 33.98
N THR A 207 17.53 5.40 34.01
CA THR A 207 18.29 6.66 33.95
C THR A 207 19.16 6.81 35.20
N LEU A 208 18.66 6.45 36.37
CA LEU A 208 19.42 6.43 37.64
C LEU A 208 20.54 5.39 37.65
N LEU A 209 20.36 4.26 36.94
CA LEU A 209 21.36 3.19 36.83
C LEU A 209 22.30 3.37 35.61
N GLY A 210 22.22 4.47 34.88
CA GLY A 210 23.09 4.75 33.73
C GLY A 210 22.91 3.81 32.54
N LEU A 211 21.80 3.06 32.47
CA LEU A 211 21.53 2.11 31.42
C LEU A 211 20.94 2.85 30.20
N LYS A 212 21.75 3.07 29.17
CA LYS A 212 21.29 3.55 27.87
C LYS A 212 20.47 2.45 27.20
N GLY A 213 19.16 2.54 27.28
CA GLY A 213 18.21 1.67 26.57
C GLY A 213 16.99 2.49 26.22
N THR A 214 16.75 2.70 24.94
CA THR A 214 15.50 3.24 24.42
C THR A 214 14.36 2.31 24.79
N SER A 215 13.35 2.84 25.48
CA SER A 215 12.08 2.13 25.66
C SER A 215 11.43 2.05 24.29
N THR A 216 11.53 0.93 23.59
CA THR A 216 10.90 0.72 22.30
C THR A 216 9.40 0.57 22.50
N CYS A 217 8.65 1.56 22.02
CA CYS A 217 7.21 1.45 21.89
C CYS A 217 6.91 0.57 20.68
N THR A 218 6.41 -0.63 20.87
CA THR A 218 6.15 -1.59 19.79
C THR A 218 4.65 -1.66 19.52
N ALA A 219 4.25 -1.33 18.31
CA ALA A 219 2.92 -1.62 17.79
C ALA A 219 2.89 -3.03 17.19
N ARG A 220 1.73 -3.69 17.24
CA ARG A 220 1.55 -5.05 16.68
C ARG A 220 0.41 -5.05 15.69
N VAL A 221 0.69 -5.42 14.45
CA VAL A 221 -0.35 -5.70 13.46
C VAL A 221 -0.93 -7.08 13.74
N LEU A 222 -2.25 -7.18 13.83
CA LEU A 222 -2.96 -8.41 14.22
C LEU A 222 -3.84 -8.97 13.13
N ALA A 223 -4.32 -8.12 12.23
CA ALA A 223 -5.01 -8.52 11.01
C ALA A 223 -4.89 -7.40 9.98
N LYS A 224 -4.77 -7.72 8.71
CA LYS A 224 -4.84 -6.75 7.62
C LYS A 224 -5.40 -7.38 6.36
N SER A 225 -6.12 -6.59 5.58
CA SER A 225 -6.55 -6.92 4.21
C SER A 225 -6.81 -5.64 3.44
N GLY A 226 -6.79 -5.72 2.12
CA GLY A 226 -7.04 -4.57 1.26
C GLY A 226 -7.66 -4.96 -0.07
N GLN A 227 -8.07 -3.95 -0.82
CA GLN A 227 -8.61 -4.07 -2.17
C GLN A 227 -8.29 -2.82 -2.98
N MET A 228 -8.02 -3.01 -4.29
CA MET A 228 -7.89 -1.91 -5.25
C MET A 228 -9.27 -1.32 -5.52
N LEU A 229 -9.70 -0.41 -4.66
CA LEU A 229 -10.96 0.32 -4.70
C LEU A 229 -10.76 1.67 -4.00
N GLY A 230 -11.15 2.77 -4.64
CA GLY A 230 -10.98 4.09 -4.03
C GLY A 230 -11.84 5.18 -4.63
N GLY A 231 -11.59 6.41 -4.21
CA GLY A 231 -12.33 7.59 -4.69
C GLY A 231 -12.22 7.82 -6.19
N SER A 232 -11.12 7.37 -6.82
CA SER A 232 -10.94 7.49 -8.28
C SER A 232 -11.89 6.58 -9.06
N ASP A 233 -12.25 5.40 -8.52
CA ASP A 233 -13.25 4.53 -9.15
C ASP A 233 -14.62 5.22 -9.13
N VAL A 234 -14.96 5.88 -8.02
CA VAL A 234 -16.19 6.68 -7.89
C VAL A 234 -16.24 7.81 -8.93
N ASP A 235 -15.10 8.48 -9.17
CA ASP A 235 -15.03 9.53 -10.19
C ASP A 235 -15.33 9.00 -11.61
N HIS A 236 -14.83 7.80 -11.94
CA HIS A 236 -15.11 7.14 -13.22
C HIS A 236 -16.60 6.74 -13.33
N TRP A 237 -17.16 6.14 -12.29
CA TRP A 237 -18.58 5.76 -12.29
C TRP A 237 -19.52 6.96 -12.39
N LEU A 238 -19.17 8.07 -11.74
CA LEU A 238 -19.91 9.34 -11.91
C LEU A 238 -19.78 9.88 -13.34
N ALA A 239 -18.61 9.74 -13.97
CA ALA A 239 -18.41 10.13 -15.36
C ALA A 239 -19.25 9.26 -16.31
N GLU A 240 -19.27 7.96 -16.12
CA GLU A 240 -20.12 7.02 -16.87
C GLU A 240 -21.62 7.39 -16.73
N GLU A 241 -22.06 7.67 -15.51
CA GLU A 241 -23.44 8.06 -15.24
C GLU A 241 -23.80 9.42 -15.89
N ALA A 242 -22.90 10.40 -15.81
CA ALA A 242 -23.10 11.71 -16.44
C ALA A 242 -23.24 11.59 -17.96
N LEU A 243 -22.42 10.74 -18.59
CA LEU A 243 -22.50 10.48 -20.02
C LEU A 243 -23.78 9.75 -20.40
N ARG A 244 -24.18 8.77 -19.60
CA ARG A 244 -25.43 8.04 -19.78
C ARG A 244 -26.63 8.99 -19.76
N GLN A 245 -26.65 9.98 -18.84
CA GLN A 245 -27.72 10.96 -18.73
C GLN A 245 -27.84 11.88 -19.98
N ILE A 246 -26.71 12.14 -20.64
CA ILE A 246 -26.72 12.93 -21.90
C ILE A 246 -26.78 12.07 -23.16
N GLY A 247 -26.94 10.74 -23.03
CA GLY A 247 -27.11 9.81 -24.16
C GLY A 247 -25.82 9.49 -24.92
N ILE A 248 -24.66 9.64 -24.28
CA ILE A 248 -23.34 9.28 -24.83
C ILE A 248 -22.90 7.94 -24.22
N ASN A 249 -22.41 7.02 -25.08
CA ASN A 249 -21.87 5.75 -24.59
C ASN A 249 -20.48 5.98 -23.96
N ALA A 250 -20.28 5.47 -22.75
CA ALA A 250 -19.01 5.54 -22.03
C ALA A 250 -17.85 4.89 -22.80
N ASP A 251 -18.10 3.80 -23.56
CA ASP A 251 -17.08 3.16 -24.42
C ASP A 251 -16.51 4.07 -25.52
N SER A 252 -17.17 5.19 -25.80
CA SER A 252 -16.71 6.20 -26.77
C SER A 252 -15.72 7.20 -26.16
N LEU A 253 -15.48 7.10 -24.84
CA LEU A 253 -14.54 7.95 -24.13
C LEU A 253 -13.11 7.59 -24.51
N SER A 254 -12.36 8.56 -24.96
CA SER A 254 -10.91 8.45 -25.12
C SER A 254 -10.22 8.83 -23.79
N ASP A 255 -8.95 8.46 -23.62
CA ASP A 255 -8.10 8.87 -22.50
C ASP A 255 -8.03 10.40 -22.26
N ASP A 256 -8.63 11.19 -23.15
CA ASP A 256 -8.66 12.66 -23.14
C ASP A 256 -9.74 13.28 -22.22
N GLU A 257 -10.42 12.49 -21.38
CA GLU A 257 -11.55 12.99 -20.57
C GLU A 257 -11.19 13.48 -19.17
N THR A 258 -9.96 13.81 -19.00
CA THR A 258 -9.42 14.46 -17.79
C THR A 258 -10.32 15.57 -17.23
N PRO A 259 -10.92 16.49 -18.05
CA PRO A 259 -11.80 17.53 -17.52
C PRO A 259 -13.05 16.98 -16.85
N LEU A 260 -13.67 15.93 -17.42
CA LEU A 260 -14.87 15.30 -16.85
C LEU A 260 -14.53 14.63 -15.53
N LEU A 261 -13.45 13.85 -15.46
CA LEU A 261 -13.00 13.21 -14.21
C LEU A 261 -12.67 14.24 -13.13
N THR A 262 -12.04 15.36 -13.48
CA THR A 262 -11.78 16.47 -12.55
C THR A 262 -13.07 17.09 -12.03
N ALA A 263 -14.07 17.25 -12.88
CA ALA A 263 -15.39 17.74 -12.47
C ALA A 263 -16.14 16.72 -11.59
N CYS A 264 -16.03 15.41 -11.89
CA CYS A 264 -16.62 14.34 -11.08
C CYS A 264 -15.95 14.21 -9.70
N GLU A 265 -14.64 14.37 -9.58
CA GLU A 265 -13.95 14.46 -8.28
C GLU A 265 -14.51 15.62 -7.44
N ALA A 266 -14.67 16.81 -8.04
CA ALA A 266 -15.25 17.95 -7.36
C ALA A 266 -16.72 17.71 -6.95
N LEU A 267 -17.52 17.10 -7.82
CA LEU A 267 -18.90 16.70 -7.54
C LEU A 267 -18.98 15.73 -6.35
N LYS A 268 -18.17 14.67 -6.34
CA LYS A 268 -18.07 13.68 -5.25
C LYS A 268 -17.78 14.36 -3.91
N ILE A 269 -16.78 15.26 -3.90
CA ILE A 269 -16.41 16.02 -2.70
C ILE A 269 -17.57 16.89 -2.20
N GLN A 270 -18.26 17.60 -3.10
CA GLN A 270 -19.42 18.42 -2.74
C GLN A 270 -20.56 17.56 -2.20
N LEU A 271 -20.89 16.43 -2.82
CA LEU A 271 -21.95 15.51 -2.36
C LEU A 271 -21.61 14.83 -1.04
N SER A 272 -20.35 14.81 -0.61
CA SER A 272 -19.97 14.34 0.73
C SER A 272 -20.43 15.30 1.85
N SER A 273 -20.62 16.59 1.54
CA SER A 273 -21.05 17.60 2.51
C SER A 273 -22.46 18.18 2.21
N GLN A 274 -22.93 18.07 0.97
CA GLN A 274 -24.19 18.66 0.50
C GLN A 274 -25.12 17.56 -0.05
N GLU A 275 -26.45 17.80 0.03
CA GLU A 275 -27.44 16.88 -0.52
C GLU A 275 -27.55 16.95 -2.04
N ARG A 276 -27.14 18.08 -2.64
CA ARG A 276 -27.20 18.32 -4.08
C ARG A 276 -25.98 19.11 -4.52
N ALA A 277 -25.47 18.80 -5.72
CA ALA A 277 -24.38 19.54 -6.34
C ALA A 277 -24.55 19.55 -7.87
N GLU A 278 -23.89 20.50 -8.53
CA GLU A 278 -23.91 20.65 -9.98
C GLU A 278 -22.62 20.12 -10.61
N LEU A 279 -22.79 19.39 -11.70
CA LEU A 279 -21.70 18.91 -12.55
C LEU A 279 -21.73 19.72 -13.85
N ALA A 280 -20.71 20.56 -14.07
CA ALA A 280 -20.52 21.30 -15.30
C ALA A 280 -19.28 20.77 -16.05
N PHE A 281 -19.46 20.35 -17.29
CA PHE A 281 -18.38 19.82 -18.13
C PHE A 281 -18.65 20.07 -19.61
N THR A 282 -17.63 19.87 -20.45
CA THR A 282 -17.73 20.10 -21.90
C THR A 282 -17.30 18.84 -22.65
N ILE A 283 -18.11 18.38 -23.60
CA ILE A 283 -17.77 17.32 -24.54
C ILE A 283 -17.78 17.88 -25.96
N GLY A 284 -16.66 17.77 -26.67
CA GLY A 284 -16.46 18.49 -27.91
C GLY A 284 -16.59 19.99 -27.68
N GLU A 285 -17.54 20.65 -28.39
CA GLU A 285 -17.84 22.08 -28.23
C GLU A 285 -19.08 22.34 -27.37
N ARG A 286 -19.72 21.30 -26.83
CA ARG A 286 -20.98 21.44 -26.08
C ARG A 286 -20.72 21.43 -24.58
N ALA A 287 -21.21 22.48 -23.92
CA ALA A 287 -21.27 22.54 -22.47
C ALA A 287 -22.52 21.78 -21.97
N HIS A 288 -22.32 21.00 -20.91
CA HIS A 288 -23.36 20.24 -20.23
C HIS A 288 -23.41 20.68 -18.77
N HIS A 289 -24.62 20.75 -18.24
CA HIS A 289 -24.89 21.05 -16.83
C HIS A 289 -25.87 19.99 -16.32
N LEU A 290 -25.44 19.20 -15.37
CA LEU A 290 -26.25 18.18 -14.70
C LEU A 290 -26.34 18.49 -13.21
N GLN A 291 -27.44 18.13 -12.60
CA GLN A 291 -27.60 18.19 -11.16
C GLN A 291 -27.62 16.78 -10.61
N PHE A 292 -26.79 16.52 -9.60
CA PHE A 292 -26.74 15.27 -8.88
C PHE A 292 -27.17 15.46 -7.44
N THR A 293 -27.83 14.44 -6.90
CA THR A 293 -28.12 14.31 -5.47
C THR A 293 -27.19 13.29 -4.84
N ARG A 294 -27.05 13.36 -3.51
CA ARG A 294 -26.31 12.32 -2.76
C ARG A 294 -26.95 10.94 -2.92
N ALA A 295 -28.27 10.85 -2.98
CA ALA A 295 -28.97 9.59 -3.23
C ALA A 295 -28.59 8.96 -4.59
N GLU A 296 -28.51 9.76 -5.66
CA GLU A 296 -28.08 9.28 -6.97
C GLU A 296 -26.61 8.81 -6.94
N LEU A 297 -25.73 9.50 -6.20
CA LEU A 297 -24.37 9.00 -5.97
C LEU A 297 -24.39 7.64 -5.26
N GLU A 298 -25.20 7.47 -4.22
CA GLU A 298 -25.33 6.22 -3.47
C GLU A 298 -25.89 5.10 -4.34
N ASP A 299 -26.83 5.38 -5.23
CA ASP A 299 -27.34 4.43 -6.24
C ASP A 299 -26.24 3.99 -7.21
N VAL A 300 -25.41 4.92 -7.69
CA VAL A 300 -24.22 4.61 -8.53
C VAL A 300 -23.25 3.70 -7.78
N LEU A 301 -22.97 3.99 -6.54
CA LEU A 301 -22.07 3.17 -5.70
C LEU A 301 -22.62 1.75 -5.49
N GLU A 302 -23.92 1.60 -5.22
CA GLU A 302 -24.54 0.28 -5.07
C GLU A 302 -24.53 -0.50 -6.38
N ALA A 303 -24.84 0.16 -7.52
CA ALA A 303 -24.85 -0.46 -8.85
C ALA A 303 -23.47 -1.05 -9.23
N HIS A 304 -22.37 -0.41 -8.81
CA HIS A 304 -21.00 -0.86 -9.04
C HIS A 304 -20.46 -1.79 -7.93
N GLY A 305 -21.28 -2.20 -6.98
CA GLY A 305 -20.92 -3.15 -5.92
C GLY A 305 -19.95 -2.59 -4.88
N PHE A 306 -19.82 -1.26 -4.77
CA PHE A 306 -18.93 -0.56 -3.86
C PHE A 306 -19.10 -1.01 -2.40
N TYR A 307 -20.35 -1.01 -1.91
CA TYR A 307 -20.60 -1.41 -0.52
C TYR A 307 -20.41 -2.91 -0.28
N ALA A 308 -20.65 -3.76 -1.30
CA ALA A 308 -20.37 -5.18 -1.21
C ALA A 308 -18.86 -5.44 -1.11
N ALA A 309 -18.05 -4.72 -1.88
CA ALA A 309 -16.60 -4.78 -1.79
C ALA A 309 -16.10 -4.34 -0.41
N MET A 310 -16.59 -3.22 0.09
CA MET A 310 -16.23 -2.72 1.43
C MET A 310 -16.60 -3.72 2.53
N ARG A 311 -17.81 -4.32 2.48
CA ARG A 311 -18.23 -5.37 3.43
C ARG A 311 -17.28 -6.54 3.42
N ARG A 312 -16.88 -7.05 2.23
CA ARG A 312 -15.93 -8.17 2.11
C ARG A 312 -14.60 -7.88 2.81
N VAL A 313 -14.04 -6.69 2.62
CA VAL A 313 -12.76 -6.32 3.25
C VAL A 313 -12.90 -6.24 4.77
N VAL A 314 -13.99 -5.63 5.29
CA VAL A 314 -14.27 -5.58 6.74
C VAL A 314 -14.40 -7.00 7.32
N GLU A 315 -15.18 -7.86 6.68
CA GLU A 315 -15.42 -9.24 7.14
C GLU A 315 -14.15 -10.09 7.08
N LYS A 316 -13.35 -9.96 6.00
CA LYS A 316 -12.05 -10.64 5.87
C LYS A 316 -11.10 -10.20 6.98
N THR A 317 -10.96 -8.89 7.22
CA THR A 317 -10.09 -8.38 8.30
C THR A 317 -10.53 -8.89 9.68
N MET A 318 -11.82 -8.86 9.98
CA MET A 318 -12.34 -9.33 11.26
C MET A 318 -12.25 -10.87 11.40
N TYR A 319 -12.36 -11.60 10.29
CA TYR A 319 -12.10 -13.05 10.29
C TYR A 319 -10.65 -13.35 10.65
N LEU A 320 -9.68 -12.67 10.02
CA LEU A 320 -8.25 -12.82 10.32
C LEU A 320 -7.91 -12.42 11.76
N ALA A 321 -8.51 -11.37 12.28
CA ALA A 321 -8.37 -10.97 13.69
C ALA A 321 -8.89 -12.06 14.64
N ARG A 322 -10.04 -12.68 14.32
CA ARG A 322 -10.61 -13.76 15.12
C ARG A 322 -9.71 -14.99 15.20
N GLN A 323 -8.98 -15.32 14.14
CA GLN A 323 -7.99 -16.41 14.15
C GLN A 323 -6.89 -16.20 15.21
N ARG A 324 -6.69 -14.95 15.64
CA ARG A 324 -5.77 -14.54 16.71
C ARG A 324 -6.46 -14.24 18.03
N GLY A 325 -7.72 -14.65 18.18
CA GLY A 325 -8.51 -14.48 19.41
C GLY A 325 -9.03 -13.07 19.63
N ILE A 326 -9.07 -12.22 18.58
CA ILE A 326 -9.53 -10.83 18.69
C ILE A 326 -10.92 -10.73 18.07
N TYR A 327 -11.86 -10.22 18.86
CA TYR A 327 -13.24 -10.07 18.48
C TYR A 327 -13.59 -8.61 18.27
N ARG A 328 -14.77 -8.35 17.72
CA ARG A 328 -15.26 -6.99 17.45
C ARG A 328 -15.34 -6.14 18.72
N GLU A 329 -15.70 -6.75 19.83
CA GLU A 329 -15.85 -6.14 21.14
C GLU A 329 -14.53 -5.66 21.74
N ASP A 330 -13.41 -6.22 21.27
CA ASP A 330 -12.05 -5.83 21.69
C ASP A 330 -11.59 -4.55 20.99
N ILE A 331 -12.23 -4.17 19.86
CA ILE A 331 -11.89 -2.97 19.10
C ILE A 331 -12.31 -1.73 19.89
N ARG A 332 -11.33 -0.96 20.34
CA ARG A 332 -11.53 0.25 21.14
C ARG A 332 -11.86 1.47 20.29
N PHE A 333 -11.24 1.57 19.11
CA PHE A 333 -11.46 2.63 18.13
C PHE A 333 -11.46 2.08 16.72
N VAL A 334 -12.25 2.72 15.86
CA VAL A 334 -12.22 2.57 14.41
C VAL A 334 -11.75 3.91 13.85
N LEU A 335 -10.56 3.94 13.26
CA LEU A 335 -9.96 5.16 12.73
C LEU A 335 -10.19 5.20 11.23
N MET A 336 -11.00 6.14 10.79
CA MET A 336 -11.30 6.35 9.39
C MET A 336 -10.36 7.40 8.82
N ILE A 337 -9.54 7.00 7.87
CA ILE A 337 -8.55 7.83 7.18
C ILE A 337 -8.72 7.76 5.67
N GLY A 338 -8.05 8.66 4.94
CA GLY A 338 -8.25 8.83 3.51
C GLY A 338 -9.50 9.64 3.14
N GLY A 339 -9.45 10.32 2.00
CA GLY A 339 -10.53 11.24 1.58
C GLY A 339 -11.88 10.57 1.31
N THR A 340 -11.88 9.31 0.85
CA THR A 340 -13.11 8.55 0.58
C THR A 340 -13.84 8.17 1.87
N SER A 341 -13.14 8.07 3.00
CA SER A 341 -13.74 7.83 4.33
C SER A 341 -14.65 8.97 4.79
N LEU A 342 -14.53 10.16 4.18
CA LEU A 342 -15.40 11.32 4.47
C LEU A 342 -16.80 11.21 3.85
N MET A 343 -17.03 10.24 2.95
CA MET A 343 -18.36 10.03 2.37
C MET A 343 -19.33 9.53 3.44
N PRO A 344 -20.51 10.17 3.60
CA PRO A 344 -21.46 9.80 4.65
C PRO A 344 -21.91 8.34 4.61
N SER A 345 -22.11 7.78 3.42
CA SER A 345 -22.51 6.38 3.26
C SER A 345 -21.42 5.38 3.68
N VAL A 346 -20.15 5.75 3.53
CA VAL A 346 -18.99 4.96 4.01
C VAL A 346 -18.99 4.94 5.54
N GLN A 347 -19.17 6.09 6.18
CA GLN A 347 -19.25 6.19 7.64
C GLN A 347 -20.47 5.42 8.19
N GLN A 348 -21.64 5.58 7.55
CA GLN A 348 -22.85 4.84 7.92
C GLN A 348 -22.64 3.31 7.82
N LEU A 349 -21.92 2.82 6.81
CA LEU A 349 -21.60 1.41 6.73
C LEU A 349 -20.78 0.96 7.94
N MET A 350 -19.77 1.71 8.35
CA MET A 350 -18.94 1.38 9.53
C MET A 350 -19.76 1.44 10.83
N HIS A 351 -20.72 2.37 10.95
CA HIS A 351 -21.64 2.43 12.09
C HIS A 351 -22.60 1.22 12.20
N ARG A 352 -22.81 0.45 11.11
CA ARG A 352 -23.55 -0.83 11.18
C ARG A 352 -22.73 -1.95 11.83
N TYR A 353 -21.39 -1.87 11.74
CA TYR A 353 -20.50 -2.86 12.35
C TYR A 353 -20.06 -2.45 13.76
N PHE A 354 -19.88 -1.18 14.02
CA PHE A 354 -19.29 -0.65 15.25
C PHE A 354 -20.14 0.48 15.85
N THR A 355 -20.11 0.57 17.17
CA THR A 355 -20.84 1.61 17.89
C THR A 355 -20.33 3.01 17.48
N GLU A 356 -21.24 3.97 17.29
CA GLU A 356 -20.93 5.32 16.81
C GLU A 356 -19.81 6.01 17.61
N GLY A 357 -19.79 5.89 18.93
CA GLY A 357 -18.81 6.54 19.80
C GLY A 357 -17.36 6.06 19.64
N ILE A 358 -17.10 4.94 18.94
CA ILE A 358 -15.74 4.44 18.71
C ILE A 358 -15.23 4.70 17.28
N VAL A 359 -16.12 5.08 16.34
CA VAL A 359 -15.75 5.44 14.97
C VAL A 359 -15.28 6.90 14.94
N ARG A 360 -14.06 7.13 14.52
CA ARG A 360 -13.41 8.44 14.49
C ARG A 360 -12.92 8.79 13.11
N CYS A 361 -13.13 10.03 12.67
CA CYS A 361 -12.70 10.59 11.39
C CYS A 361 -12.10 11.99 11.54
N ASP A 362 -11.37 12.24 12.64
CA ASP A 362 -10.84 13.56 13.01
C ASP A 362 -9.49 13.88 12.36
N LYS A 363 -8.77 12.87 11.82
CA LYS A 363 -7.49 13.05 11.14
C LYS A 363 -7.43 12.33 9.79
N PRO A 364 -8.38 12.55 8.86
CA PRO A 364 -8.48 11.75 7.64
C PRO A 364 -7.28 11.90 6.70
N PHE A 365 -6.51 12.98 6.79
CA PHE A 365 -5.39 13.27 5.88
C PHE A 365 -4.02 13.25 6.54
N THR A 366 -3.91 13.39 7.86
CA THR A 366 -2.62 13.58 8.53
C THR A 366 -2.17 12.40 9.37
N ALA A 367 -3.10 11.52 9.76
CA ALA A 367 -2.82 10.41 10.67
C ALA A 367 -1.67 9.53 10.16
N VAL A 368 -1.62 9.23 8.86
CA VAL A 368 -0.58 8.41 8.23
C VAL A 368 0.80 9.08 8.36
N ALA A 369 0.93 10.32 7.91
CA ALA A 369 2.21 11.04 7.96
C ALA A 369 2.67 11.30 9.40
N GLU A 370 1.76 11.67 10.31
CA GLU A 370 2.06 11.86 11.74
C GLU A 370 2.54 10.56 12.39
N GLY A 371 1.89 9.44 12.08
CA GLY A 371 2.25 8.14 12.63
C GLY A 371 3.53 7.56 12.05
N ALA A 372 3.74 7.71 10.74
CA ALA A 372 4.99 7.33 10.09
C ALA A 372 6.19 8.04 10.75
N LEU A 373 6.01 9.28 11.18
CA LEU A 373 7.05 10.04 11.86
C LEU A 373 7.40 9.45 13.25
N GLN A 374 6.48 8.75 13.93
CA GLN A 374 6.79 8.05 15.19
C GLN A 374 7.80 6.92 14.96
N LEU A 375 7.74 6.25 13.79
CA LEU A 375 8.73 5.25 13.40
C LEU A 375 10.12 5.88 13.22
N ALA A 376 10.21 7.06 12.62
CA ALA A 376 11.47 7.82 12.50
C ALA A 376 12.08 8.10 13.87
N ARG A 377 11.26 8.29 14.91
CA ARG A 377 11.67 8.56 16.29
C ARG A 377 12.00 7.32 17.13
N GLY A 378 12.01 6.16 16.54
CA GLY A 378 12.41 4.92 17.20
C GLY A 378 11.24 4.08 17.74
N ALA A 379 9.99 4.34 17.34
CA ALA A 379 8.94 3.36 17.50
C ALA A 379 9.32 2.10 16.71
N SER A 380 8.99 0.91 17.23
CA SER A 380 9.15 -0.35 16.53
C SER A 380 7.80 -0.92 16.13
N LEU A 381 7.82 -1.75 15.11
CA LEU A 381 6.65 -2.44 14.60
C LEU A 381 6.90 -3.94 14.60
N GLU A 382 5.98 -4.72 15.16
CA GLU A 382 5.88 -6.16 14.92
C GLU A 382 4.78 -6.38 13.88
N ASP A 383 5.18 -6.87 12.73
CA ASP A 383 4.30 -7.20 11.59
C ASP A 383 4.38 -8.70 11.28
N TYR A 384 3.61 -9.17 10.32
CA TYR A 384 3.61 -10.55 9.88
C TYR A 384 3.28 -10.64 8.38
N LEU A 385 3.67 -11.75 7.76
CA LEU A 385 3.37 -12.02 6.35
C LEU A 385 1.87 -12.26 6.13
N THR A 386 1.34 -11.67 5.09
CA THR A 386 -0.08 -11.83 4.66
C THR A 386 -0.29 -12.99 3.72
N HIS A 387 0.78 -13.49 3.10
CA HIS A 387 0.77 -14.62 2.18
C HIS A 387 1.75 -15.71 2.63
N SER A 388 1.59 -16.91 2.10
CA SER A 388 2.57 -17.97 2.21
C SER A 388 3.57 -17.86 1.06
N PHE A 389 4.82 -18.27 1.29
CA PHE A 389 5.84 -18.28 0.25
C PHE A 389 6.46 -19.65 0.10
N GLY A 390 6.63 -20.06 -1.14
CA GLY A 390 7.16 -21.36 -1.51
C GLY A 390 8.48 -21.28 -2.26
N LEU A 391 9.26 -22.37 -2.16
CA LEU A 391 10.45 -22.59 -2.96
C LEU A 391 10.09 -23.49 -4.15
N ARG A 392 10.50 -23.10 -5.35
CA ARG A 392 10.34 -23.92 -6.55
C ARG A 392 11.20 -25.18 -6.47
N HIS A 393 10.61 -26.32 -6.77
CA HIS A 393 11.27 -27.61 -6.86
C HIS A 393 10.73 -28.40 -8.05
N LEU A 394 11.34 -29.53 -8.38
CA LEU A 394 10.83 -30.45 -9.38
C LEU A 394 10.10 -31.62 -8.72
N GLU A 395 8.82 -31.77 -9.01
CA GLU A 395 8.02 -32.90 -8.63
C GLU A 395 7.68 -33.74 -9.88
N ASN A 396 8.16 -34.97 -9.92
CA ASN A 396 8.01 -35.85 -11.11
C ASN A 396 8.46 -35.20 -12.43
N GLY A 397 9.46 -34.31 -12.39
CA GLY A 397 9.98 -33.60 -13.56
C GLY A 397 9.20 -32.33 -13.94
N THR A 398 8.15 -31.99 -13.21
CA THR A 398 7.36 -30.76 -13.41
C THR A 398 7.71 -29.75 -12.32
N PRO A 399 7.89 -28.45 -12.66
CA PRO A 399 8.07 -27.42 -11.66
C PRO A 399 6.84 -27.29 -10.75
N SER A 400 7.06 -27.30 -9.45
CA SER A 400 6.05 -27.11 -8.40
C SER A 400 6.62 -26.21 -7.30
N PHE A 401 5.79 -25.73 -6.39
CA PHE A 401 6.21 -24.92 -5.24
C PHE A 401 5.81 -25.60 -3.93
N SER A 402 6.78 -25.75 -3.04
CA SER A 402 6.52 -26.18 -1.65
C SER A 402 6.56 -24.99 -0.73
N GLU A 403 5.53 -24.81 0.11
CA GLU A 403 5.51 -23.79 1.14
C GLU A 403 6.73 -23.96 2.06
N ILE A 404 7.48 -22.88 2.24
CA ILE A 404 8.64 -22.81 3.16
C ILE A 404 8.43 -21.78 4.26
N ILE A 405 7.65 -20.74 3.96
CA ILE A 405 7.36 -19.65 4.88
C ILE A 405 5.83 -19.48 4.91
N PRO A 406 5.17 -19.90 6.00
CA PRO A 406 3.71 -19.85 6.07
C PRO A 406 3.20 -18.42 6.30
N MET A 407 1.98 -18.15 5.85
CA MET A 407 1.22 -16.96 6.20
C MET A 407 1.17 -16.79 7.73
N GLY A 408 1.26 -15.54 8.19
CA GLY A 408 1.28 -15.23 9.62
C GLY A 408 2.66 -15.33 10.26
N THR A 409 3.71 -15.63 9.49
CA THR A 409 5.10 -15.57 9.97
C THR A 409 5.46 -14.16 10.42
N PRO A 410 5.94 -13.96 11.66
CA PRO A 410 6.32 -12.64 12.15
C PRO A 410 7.54 -12.08 11.43
N CYS A 411 7.53 -10.78 11.19
CA CYS A 411 8.65 -10.01 10.63
C CYS A 411 9.17 -9.03 11.70
N PRO A 412 10.45 -9.16 12.13
CA PRO A 412 11.45 -10.14 11.68
C PRO A 412 11.17 -11.56 12.18
N THR A 413 11.70 -12.57 11.47
CA THR A 413 11.59 -13.96 11.92
C THR A 413 12.40 -14.20 13.19
N PRO A 414 11.82 -14.83 14.23
CA PRO A 414 12.55 -15.12 15.48
C PRO A 414 13.63 -16.20 15.30
N LYS A 415 13.44 -17.06 14.28
CA LYS A 415 14.40 -18.11 13.89
C LYS A 415 14.32 -18.30 12.38
N PRO A 416 15.43 -18.62 11.71
CA PRO A 416 15.42 -18.90 10.30
C PRO A 416 14.69 -20.21 9.99
N PHE A 417 14.10 -20.30 8.80
CA PHE A 417 13.56 -21.53 8.22
C PHE A 417 14.69 -22.30 7.54
N GLU A 418 14.90 -23.54 7.94
CA GLU A 418 15.99 -24.38 7.42
C GLU A 418 15.44 -25.50 6.53
N LEU A 419 16.05 -25.68 5.38
CA LEU A 419 15.75 -26.74 4.43
C LEU A 419 17.04 -27.47 4.01
N THR A 420 16.91 -28.76 3.78
CA THR A 420 17.97 -29.55 3.12
C THR A 420 17.55 -29.88 1.71
N LEU A 421 18.41 -29.60 0.75
CA LEU A 421 18.14 -29.75 -0.68
C LEU A 421 19.10 -30.76 -1.29
N CYS A 422 18.59 -31.56 -2.24
CA CYS A 422 19.36 -32.44 -3.09
C CYS A 422 19.32 -31.97 -4.54
N ALA A 423 20.20 -32.51 -5.40
CA ALA A 423 20.12 -32.27 -6.83
C ALA A 423 18.87 -32.95 -7.42
N ALA A 424 18.25 -32.35 -8.41
CA ALA A 424 17.09 -32.90 -9.10
C ALA A 424 17.46 -33.98 -10.13
N HIS A 425 18.67 -33.92 -10.70
CA HIS A 425 19.17 -34.88 -11.67
C HIS A 425 20.68 -35.17 -11.50
N PRO A 426 21.16 -36.32 -11.97
CA PRO A 426 22.58 -36.64 -11.87
C PRO A 426 23.46 -35.65 -12.64
N GLY A 427 24.56 -35.22 -12.02
CA GLY A 427 25.51 -34.31 -12.64
C GLY A 427 25.07 -32.84 -12.66
N GLN A 428 24.06 -32.47 -11.91
CA GLN A 428 23.60 -31.08 -11.77
C GLN A 428 24.73 -30.20 -11.23
N GLN A 429 25.01 -29.09 -11.93
CA GLN A 429 26.14 -28.20 -11.62
C GLN A 429 25.74 -26.98 -10.79
N GLU A 430 24.44 -26.68 -10.70
CA GLU A 430 23.93 -25.55 -9.94
C GLU A 430 22.49 -25.82 -9.47
N ILE A 431 22.10 -25.14 -8.37
CA ILE A 431 20.72 -25.09 -7.88
C ILE A 431 20.26 -23.65 -7.91
N GLU A 432 19.11 -23.40 -8.56
CA GLU A 432 18.47 -22.12 -8.62
C GLU A 432 17.40 -22.01 -7.51
N PHE A 433 17.48 -20.96 -6.73
CA PHE A 433 16.48 -20.62 -5.71
C PHE A 433 15.48 -19.63 -6.31
N VAL A 434 14.25 -20.08 -6.47
CA VAL A 434 13.13 -19.27 -6.99
C VAL A 434 12.03 -19.28 -5.94
N ILE A 435 11.68 -18.11 -5.45
CA ILE A 435 10.60 -17.93 -4.48
C ILE A 435 9.31 -17.57 -5.21
N GLY A 436 8.20 -18.16 -4.79
CA GLY A 436 6.87 -17.83 -5.28
C GLY A 436 5.96 -17.47 -4.12
N GLU A 437 5.13 -16.46 -4.31
CA GLU A 437 4.01 -16.13 -3.44
C GLU A 437 2.88 -17.11 -3.74
N ILE A 438 2.41 -17.80 -2.70
CA ILE A 438 1.32 -18.76 -2.78
C ILE A 438 0.06 -18.04 -2.33
N ASP A 439 -0.84 -17.77 -3.25
CA ASP A 439 -2.14 -17.20 -2.90
C ASP A 439 -2.98 -18.26 -2.17
N SER A 440 -3.36 -17.97 -0.94
CA SER A 440 -4.23 -18.84 -0.14
C SER A 440 -5.71 -18.75 -0.57
N GLU A 441 -6.06 -17.84 -1.46
CA GLU A 441 -7.36 -17.85 -2.10
C GLU A 441 -7.36 -18.94 -3.19
N THR A 442 -7.56 -20.20 -2.78
CA THR A 442 -8.02 -21.25 -3.67
C THR A 442 -9.28 -20.73 -4.34
N ILE A 443 -9.15 -20.30 -5.60
CA ILE A 443 -10.33 -20.14 -6.44
C ILE A 443 -10.80 -21.56 -6.64
N GLU A 444 -11.78 -22.00 -5.83
CA GLU A 444 -12.56 -23.19 -6.15
C GLU A 444 -13.16 -22.93 -7.53
N LYS A 445 -12.47 -23.35 -8.58
CA LYS A 445 -13.05 -23.46 -9.91
C LYS A 445 -14.08 -24.58 -9.84
N VAL A 446 -15.28 -24.22 -9.46
CA VAL A 446 -16.42 -25.11 -9.57
C VAL A 446 -16.82 -25.15 -11.04
N ASP A 447 -16.30 -26.12 -11.79
CA ASP A 447 -16.80 -26.43 -13.12
C ASP A 447 -18.17 -27.07 -12.99
N VAL A 448 -19.17 -26.42 -13.55
CA VAL A 448 -20.53 -26.98 -13.61
C VAL A 448 -20.64 -27.83 -14.87
N ARG A 449 -20.63 -29.15 -14.73
CA ARG A 449 -20.95 -30.08 -15.81
C ARG A 449 -22.41 -30.49 -15.72
N TYR A 450 -23.07 -30.61 -16.88
CA TYR A 450 -24.43 -31.10 -16.94
C TYR A 450 -24.42 -32.58 -17.32
N GLU A 451 -24.76 -33.46 -16.38
CA GLU A 451 -24.97 -34.87 -16.64
C GLU A 451 -26.46 -35.19 -16.61
N GLY A 452 -27.02 -35.61 -17.76
CA GLY A 452 -28.45 -35.88 -17.88
C GLY A 452 -29.39 -34.70 -17.64
N GLY A 453 -28.89 -33.46 -17.83
CA GLY A 453 -29.66 -32.23 -17.59
C GLY A 453 -29.63 -31.73 -16.13
N VAL A 454 -28.90 -32.38 -15.24
CA VAL A 454 -28.71 -31.98 -13.85
C VAL A 454 -27.31 -31.36 -13.72
N PRO A 455 -27.17 -30.17 -13.10
CA PRO A 455 -25.87 -29.58 -12.86
C PRO A 455 -25.09 -30.39 -11.81
N VAL A 456 -23.93 -30.91 -12.18
CA VAL A 456 -22.99 -31.59 -11.28
C VAL A 456 -21.79 -30.63 -11.09
N PHE A 457 -21.55 -30.26 -9.84
CA PHE A 457 -20.40 -29.46 -9.46
C PHE A 457 -19.17 -30.37 -9.40
N VAL A 458 -18.22 -30.16 -10.29
CA VAL A 458 -16.92 -30.85 -10.27
C VAL A 458 -15.90 -29.87 -9.73
N THR A 459 -15.35 -30.14 -8.55
CA THR A 459 -14.18 -29.44 -8.05
C THR A 459 -13.01 -29.87 -8.96
N GLY A 460 -12.46 -28.93 -9.74
CA GLY A 460 -11.23 -29.14 -10.46
C GLY A 460 -10.06 -29.31 -9.48
N ASP A 461 -8.97 -29.96 -9.94
CA ASP A 461 -7.73 -30.00 -9.17
C ASP A 461 -7.31 -28.55 -8.83
N ASP A 462 -7.11 -28.29 -7.54
CA ASP A 462 -6.69 -27.00 -7.00
C ASP A 462 -5.28 -26.69 -7.52
N GLU A 463 -5.16 -26.00 -8.65
CA GLU A 463 -3.91 -25.33 -9.01
C GLU A 463 -3.78 -24.09 -8.11
N LEU A 464 -2.89 -24.17 -7.12
CA LEU A 464 -2.47 -23.02 -6.34
C LEU A 464 -1.98 -21.93 -7.31
N ALA A 465 -2.60 -20.77 -7.29
CA ALA A 465 -2.08 -19.63 -8.03
C ALA A 465 -0.77 -19.19 -7.36
N VAL A 466 0.37 -19.45 -8.02
CA VAL A 466 1.68 -19.06 -7.53
C VAL A 466 2.25 -17.97 -8.41
N GLN A 467 2.51 -16.81 -7.82
CA GLN A 467 3.21 -15.72 -8.48
C GLN A 467 4.71 -15.82 -8.15
N THR A 468 5.55 -16.05 -9.16
CA THR A 468 7.00 -16.04 -8.98
C THR A 468 7.50 -14.65 -8.70
N LEU A 469 8.30 -14.49 -7.64
CA LEU A 469 8.92 -13.23 -7.25
C LEU A 469 10.25 -13.01 -7.97
N GLU A 470 10.67 -11.77 -8.10
CA GLU A 470 11.99 -11.41 -8.60
C GLU A 470 13.07 -11.67 -7.52
N GLY A 471 14.32 -11.90 -7.95
CA GLY A 471 15.44 -12.09 -7.02
C GLY A 471 16.00 -13.53 -6.99
N ASN A 472 15.87 -14.25 -8.11
CA ASN A 472 16.44 -15.60 -8.25
C ASN A 472 17.96 -15.60 -8.05
N VAL A 473 18.47 -16.63 -7.37
CA VAL A 473 19.90 -16.83 -7.18
C VAL A 473 20.30 -18.26 -7.52
N CYS A 474 21.39 -18.39 -8.29
CA CYS A 474 21.99 -19.69 -8.64
C CYS A 474 23.20 -19.98 -7.77
N VAL A 475 23.24 -21.18 -7.21
CA VAL A 475 24.34 -21.65 -6.34
C VAL A 475 25.06 -22.80 -7.02
N PRO A 476 26.39 -22.69 -7.32
CA PRO A 476 27.13 -23.73 -8.01
C PRO A 476 27.44 -24.92 -7.10
N LEU A 477 27.39 -26.12 -7.67
CA LEU A 477 27.72 -27.38 -7.02
C LEU A 477 29.07 -27.93 -7.53
N THR A 478 30.05 -27.95 -6.65
CA THR A 478 31.38 -28.54 -6.98
C THR A 478 31.81 -29.50 -5.87
N PRO A 479 31.86 -30.82 -6.13
CA PRO A 479 31.55 -31.55 -7.37
C PRO A 479 30.04 -31.49 -7.70
N PRO A 480 29.63 -31.89 -8.95
CA PRO A 480 28.23 -31.95 -9.36
C PRO A 480 27.37 -32.80 -8.44
N GLY A 481 26.10 -32.43 -8.33
CA GLY A 481 25.13 -33.05 -7.43
C GLY A 481 24.61 -34.40 -7.92
N LYS A 482 24.04 -35.16 -6.97
CA LYS A 482 23.34 -36.42 -7.23
C LYS A 482 21.97 -36.41 -6.59
N PRO A 483 20.93 -36.96 -7.25
CA PRO A 483 19.58 -37.06 -6.65
C PRO A 483 19.59 -37.92 -5.38
N GLY A 484 18.80 -37.53 -4.38
CA GLY A 484 18.61 -38.30 -3.16
C GLY A 484 19.77 -38.19 -2.15
N GLU A 485 20.86 -37.48 -2.47
CA GLU A 485 21.93 -37.15 -1.53
C GLU A 485 21.75 -35.72 -1.05
N ASP A 486 21.68 -35.52 0.28
CA ASP A 486 21.62 -34.19 0.90
C ASP A 486 22.85 -33.37 0.51
N ARG A 487 22.62 -32.24 -0.16
CA ARG A 487 23.69 -31.45 -0.76
C ARG A 487 23.84 -30.06 -0.19
N LEU A 488 22.75 -29.32 -0.11
CA LEU A 488 22.76 -27.95 0.40
C LEU A 488 21.89 -27.83 1.64
N LYS A 489 22.38 -27.12 2.66
CA LYS A 489 21.57 -26.60 3.73
C LYS A 489 21.26 -25.13 3.45
N ALA A 490 19.99 -24.82 3.18
CA ALA A 490 19.48 -23.48 2.97
C ALA A 490 18.81 -22.97 4.24
N SER A 491 19.05 -21.72 4.59
CA SER A 491 18.51 -21.05 5.78
C SER A 491 17.92 -19.72 5.34
N PHE A 492 16.61 -19.53 5.55
CA PHE A 492 15.85 -18.35 5.17
C PHE A 492 15.50 -17.55 6.43
N SER A 493 15.77 -16.25 6.42
CA SER A 493 15.36 -15.32 7.47
C SER A 493 14.77 -14.06 6.88
N ILE A 494 13.80 -13.46 7.58
CA ILE A 494 13.15 -12.23 7.16
C ILE A 494 13.52 -11.13 8.14
N GLU A 495 13.95 -9.99 7.65
CA GLU A 495 14.24 -8.81 8.46
C GLU A 495 12.97 -8.00 8.79
N ALA A 496 13.12 -7.00 9.66
CA ALA A 496 12.00 -6.15 10.10
C ALA A 496 11.34 -5.36 8.96
N ASP A 497 12.06 -5.12 7.87
CA ASP A 497 11.57 -4.45 6.66
C ASP A 497 11.00 -5.42 5.61
N GLY A 498 10.82 -6.70 5.97
CA GLY A 498 10.31 -7.75 5.09
C GLY A 498 11.36 -8.35 4.15
N LEU A 499 12.64 -7.93 4.22
CA LEU A 499 13.69 -8.45 3.34
C LEU A 499 13.99 -9.92 3.66
N LEU A 500 13.72 -10.80 2.69
CA LEU A 500 14.09 -12.22 2.76
C LEU A 500 15.58 -12.39 2.46
N LYS A 501 16.30 -13.02 3.36
CA LYS A 501 17.71 -13.36 3.23
C LYS A 501 17.91 -14.86 3.18
N LEU A 502 18.87 -15.29 2.37
CA LEU A 502 19.26 -16.68 2.17
C LEU A 502 20.71 -16.88 2.56
N SER A 503 20.97 -17.88 3.38
CA SER A 503 22.30 -18.43 3.61
C SER A 503 22.32 -19.89 3.13
N VAL A 504 23.38 -20.29 2.42
CA VAL A 504 23.51 -21.63 1.85
C VAL A 504 24.87 -22.23 2.21
N THR A 505 24.84 -23.41 2.79
CA THR A 505 26.04 -24.20 3.11
C THR A 505 26.02 -25.50 2.30
N ASP A 506 27.12 -25.81 1.66
CA ASP A 506 27.35 -27.09 1.00
C ASP A 506 27.71 -28.16 2.04
N LEU A 507 26.85 -29.13 2.22
CA LEU A 507 27.01 -30.18 3.23
C LEU A 507 28.15 -31.16 2.90
N GLN A 508 28.49 -31.32 1.61
CA GLN A 508 29.55 -32.22 1.18
C GLN A 508 30.94 -31.59 1.41
N THR A 509 31.07 -30.29 1.19
CA THR A 509 32.36 -29.59 1.30
C THR A 509 32.50 -28.81 2.60
N GLY A 510 31.41 -28.61 3.33
CA GLY A 510 31.34 -27.75 4.54
C GLY A 510 31.48 -26.26 4.24
N LYS A 511 31.47 -25.85 2.97
CA LYS A 511 31.69 -24.47 2.56
C LYS A 511 30.39 -23.66 2.59
N MET A 512 30.43 -22.46 3.17
CA MET A 512 29.38 -21.45 3.02
C MET A 512 29.44 -20.90 1.58
N LEU A 513 28.38 -21.06 0.81
CA LEU A 513 28.26 -20.61 -0.57
C LEU A 513 27.60 -19.25 -0.68
N LEU A 514 26.60 -19.01 0.18
CA LEU A 514 25.94 -17.71 0.34
C LEU A 514 25.81 -17.40 1.83
N GLU A 515 26.01 -16.15 2.21
CA GLU A 515 25.85 -15.66 3.58
C GLU A 515 24.94 -14.42 3.57
N ASN A 516 23.77 -14.52 4.21
CA ASN A 516 22.78 -13.43 4.33
C ASN A 516 22.49 -12.72 3.00
N HIS A 517 22.48 -13.49 1.89
CA HIS A 517 22.24 -12.95 0.56
C HIS A 517 20.78 -12.45 0.45
N PRO A 518 20.55 -11.18 0.09
CA PRO A 518 19.21 -10.66 -0.08
C PRO A 518 18.56 -11.28 -1.32
N LEU A 519 17.33 -11.78 -1.19
CA LEU A 519 16.54 -12.32 -2.29
C LEU A 519 15.50 -11.30 -2.76
N THR A 520 14.44 -11.16 -1.98
CA THR A 520 13.29 -10.32 -2.30
C THR A 520 12.67 -9.81 -0.99
N ARG A 521 11.73 -8.88 -1.06
CA ARG A 521 10.96 -8.46 0.11
C ARG A 521 9.60 -9.13 0.12
N LEU A 522 9.22 -9.64 1.29
CA LEU A 522 7.97 -10.37 1.51
C LEU A 522 7.04 -9.55 2.41
N ARG A 523 5.73 -9.62 2.14
CA ARG A 523 4.71 -9.12 3.07
C ARG A 523 3.37 -9.84 2.99
#